data_b1623a1abb2e4370661d57c483f21c29
#
_entry.id   b1623a1abb2e4370661d57c483f21c29
#
_cell.length_a   1.000
_cell.length_b   1.000
_cell.length_c   1.000
_cell.angle_alpha   90.00
_cell.angle_beta   90.00
_cell.angle_gamma   90.00
#
_symmetry.space_group_name_H-M   'P 1'
#
loop_
_entity.id
_entity.type
_entity.pdbx_description
1 polymer ?
#
loop_
_entity_poly.entity_id
_entity_poly.type
_entity_poly.pdbx_seq_one_letter_code
_entity_poly.pdbx_strand_id
1 'polypeptide(L)'
;MEPFKVHILGCGSALPTLQHSASAQIIEMRGKCFMMDCGEGAQMQFRRTHVHFAKINAIFISHLHGDHCFGLLGLLSTLGMLGRTTKLKVYAPESYGDLFKRQIDFFMQGMEYQIEFVPVDTEKSQVVYEDHSVTVETVPLQHRVPCCGYIFREKPTLPHIRRDMIDYYEIPVSQINNIKNGADWTTKEGDVIPNARLVMPAATPRSYAYCSDTRFVPGLAEKVKGVTVLYHESTYTSENEDRAKLYYHSTARQAATIARNAGVGKLLLGHYSARYNNEEVLLNEAKEVFTESYLTQEGKVFSIE
;
A
#
# COMPACT_ATOMS: atom_id res chain seq x y z
N MET A 1 8.25 15.75 7.84
CA MET A 1 8.20 14.28 7.61
C MET A 1 7.91 14.07 6.12
N GLU A 2 8.56 13.11 5.46
CA GLU A 2 8.24 12.81 4.06
C GLU A 2 6.80 12.35 3.91
N PRO A 3 6.10 12.72 2.82
CA PRO A 3 4.72 12.33 2.61
C PRO A 3 4.61 10.80 2.48
N PHE A 4 3.60 10.23 3.13
CA PHE A 4 3.12 8.89 2.87
C PHE A 4 1.64 9.02 2.54
N LYS A 5 1.27 8.76 1.28
CA LYS A 5 -0.07 9.00 0.74
C LYS A 5 -0.58 7.80 -0.04
N VAL A 6 -1.89 7.58 0.03
CA VAL A 6 -2.60 6.61 -0.80
C VAL A 6 -3.63 7.37 -1.65
N HIS A 7 -3.49 7.27 -2.96
CA HIS A 7 -4.42 7.84 -3.94
C HIS A 7 -5.34 6.73 -4.42
N ILE A 8 -6.63 6.90 -4.28
CA ILE A 8 -7.63 5.96 -4.74
C ILE A 8 -7.93 6.23 -6.21
N LEU A 9 -7.62 5.27 -7.07
CA LEU A 9 -7.90 5.32 -8.51
C LEU A 9 -9.19 4.57 -8.85
N GLY A 10 -9.50 3.53 -8.08
CA GLY A 10 -10.70 2.73 -8.21
C GLY A 10 -10.97 1.94 -6.95
N CYS A 11 -12.24 1.84 -6.58
CA CYS A 11 -12.70 1.15 -5.37
C CYS A 11 -14.01 0.36 -5.58
N GLY A 12 -14.41 0.12 -6.83
CA GLY A 12 -15.53 -0.72 -7.20
C GLY A 12 -15.15 -2.19 -7.29
N SER A 13 -16.12 -3.08 -7.08
CA SER A 13 -15.99 -4.55 -7.12
C SER A 13 -16.54 -5.10 -8.44
N ALA A 14 -15.79 -6.00 -9.07
CA ALA A 14 -16.11 -6.82 -10.22
C ALA A 14 -16.63 -6.04 -11.46
N LEU A 15 -17.81 -5.43 -11.35
CA LEU A 15 -18.48 -4.76 -12.46
C LEU A 15 -18.13 -3.28 -12.48
N PRO A 16 -17.49 -2.76 -13.54
CA PRO A 16 -17.27 -1.32 -13.67
C PRO A 16 -18.61 -0.57 -13.73
N THR A 17 -18.73 0.50 -12.98
CA THR A 17 -19.92 1.36 -12.95
C THR A 17 -19.55 2.80 -13.33
N LEU A 18 -20.55 3.65 -13.55
CA LEU A 18 -20.29 5.08 -13.73
C LEU A 18 -19.86 5.75 -12.42
N GLN A 19 -20.15 5.13 -11.27
CA GLN A 19 -19.87 5.64 -9.95
C GLN A 19 -18.45 5.25 -9.49
N HIS A 20 -18.04 3.99 -9.74
CA HIS A 20 -16.76 3.45 -9.31
C HIS A 20 -16.00 2.77 -10.45
N SER A 21 -14.72 3.05 -10.50
CA SER A 21 -13.75 2.35 -11.35
C SER A 21 -13.26 1.07 -10.69
N ALA A 22 -12.75 0.15 -11.48
CA ALA A 22 -12.13 -1.09 -11.02
C ALA A 22 -10.92 -0.84 -10.11
N SER A 23 -10.60 -1.78 -9.23
CA SER A 23 -9.63 -1.65 -8.15
C SER A 23 -8.25 -1.19 -8.62
N ALA A 24 -7.78 -0.06 -8.11
CA ALA A 24 -6.43 0.44 -8.31
C ALA A 24 -6.09 1.54 -7.31
N GLN A 25 -4.84 1.59 -6.85
CA GLN A 25 -4.34 2.63 -5.95
C GLN A 25 -2.90 3.00 -6.29
N ILE A 26 -2.51 4.25 -5.97
CA ILE A 26 -1.12 4.69 -5.97
C ILE A 26 -0.70 4.96 -4.53
N ILE A 27 0.46 4.43 -4.15
CA ILE A 27 1.05 4.58 -2.83
C ILE A 27 2.34 5.37 -2.98
N GLU A 28 2.36 6.59 -2.46
CA GLU A 28 3.58 7.42 -2.39
C GLU A 28 4.16 7.36 -0.99
N MET A 29 5.40 6.88 -0.86
CA MET A 29 6.12 6.81 0.41
C MET A 29 7.63 6.89 0.22
N ARG A 30 8.32 7.62 1.10
CA ARG A 30 9.80 7.70 1.08
C ARG A 30 10.36 8.06 -0.30
N GLY A 31 9.72 8.99 -1.01
CA GLY A 31 10.12 9.40 -2.35
C GLY A 31 9.85 8.38 -3.46
N LYS A 32 9.20 7.27 -3.14
CA LYS A 32 8.81 6.19 -4.07
C LYS A 32 7.32 6.24 -4.38
N CYS A 33 6.98 5.62 -5.50
CA CYS A 33 5.62 5.47 -5.97
C CYS A 33 5.38 4.00 -6.34
N PHE A 34 4.40 3.38 -5.72
CA PHE A 34 3.98 2.01 -6.00
C PHE A 34 2.54 2.00 -6.51
N MET A 35 2.25 1.09 -7.43
CA MET A 35 0.88 0.83 -7.84
C MET A 35 0.40 -0.47 -7.21
N MET A 36 -0.79 -0.42 -6.61
CA MET A 36 -1.47 -1.57 -6.02
C MET A 36 -2.73 -1.86 -6.82
N ASP A 37 -2.76 -3.01 -7.45
CA ASP A 37 -3.71 -3.43 -8.46
C ASP A 37 -3.80 -2.46 -9.67
N CYS A 38 -4.31 -2.94 -10.77
CA CYS A 38 -4.44 -2.17 -12.01
C CYS A 38 -5.64 -2.68 -12.80
N GLY A 39 -6.83 -2.42 -12.28
CA GLY A 39 -8.08 -2.75 -12.94
C GLY A 39 -8.29 -1.93 -14.21
N GLU A 40 -9.31 -2.28 -14.97
CA GLU A 40 -9.65 -1.57 -16.21
C GLU A 40 -9.88 -0.07 -15.95
N GLY A 41 -9.32 0.78 -16.81
CA GLY A 41 -9.42 2.24 -16.66
C GLY A 41 -8.46 2.87 -15.65
N ALA A 42 -7.70 2.09 -14.88
CA ALA A 42 -6.76 2.60 -13.86
C ALA A 42 -5.78 3.63 -14.42
N GLN A 43 -5.27 3.45 -15.65
CA GLN A 43 -4.38 4.43 -16.28
C GLN A 43 -5.05 5.78 -16.51
N MET A 44 -6.35 5.82 -16.82
CA MET A 44 -7.08 7.08 -17.01
C MET A 44 -7.32 7.78 -15.67
N GLN A 45 -7.62 7.04 -14.63
CA GLN A 45 -7.73 7.58 -13.27
C GLN A 45 -6.36 8.08 -12.78
N PHE A 46 -5.28 7.35 -13.07
CA PHE A 46 -3.93 7.80 -12.73
C PHE A 46 -3.59 9.14 -13.41
N ARG A 47 -3.95 9.33 -14.67
CA ARG A 47 -3.76 10.63 -15.37
C ARG A 47 -4.49 11.81 -14.71
N ARG A 48 -5.52 11.57 -13.94
CA ARG A 48 -6.24 12.60 -13.18
C ARG A 48 -5.54 12.98 -11.89
N THR A 49 -4.57 12.18 -11.44
CA THR A 49 -3.73 12.52 -10.28
C THR A 49 -2.61 13.49 -10.70
N HIS A 50 -1.97 14.14 -9.74
CA HIS A 50 -0.76 14.93 -9.97
C HIS A 50 0.53 14.09 -9.88
N VAL A 51 0.42 12.77 -9.77
CA VAL A 51 1.57 11.87 -9.69
C VAL A 51 2.06 11.56 -11.11
N HIS A 52 3.36 11.74 -11.34
CA HIS A 52 3.95 11.46 -12.65
C HIS A 52 4.11 9.95 -12.87
N PHE A 53 3.69 9.45 -14.03
CA PHE A 53 3.83 8.04 -14.45
C PHE A 53 5.27 7.51 -14.33
N ALA A 54 6.27 8.34 -14.66
CA ALA A 54 7.68 7.97 -14.57
C ALA A 54 8.13 7.60 -13.14
N LYS A 55 7.40 8.04 -12.10
CA LYS A 55 7.73 7.76 -10.71
C LYS A 55 7.36 6.35 -10.24
N ILE A 56 6.59 5.56 -11.01
CA ILE A 56 6.24 4.19 -10.59
C ILE A 56 7.50 3.35 -10.46
N ASN A 57 7.79 2.89 -9.24
CA ASN A 57 8.93 2.03 -8.93
C ASN A 57 8.60 0.54 -9.11
N ALA A 58 7.38 0.14 -8.74
CA ALA A 58 6.89 -1.23 -8.88
C ALA A 58 5.36 -1.27 -8.91
N ILE A 59 4.83 -2.35 -9.47
CA ILE A 59 3.39 -2.67 -9.50
C ILE A 59 3.18 -3.97 -8.74
N PHE A 60 2.16 -4.01 -7.87
CA PHE A 60 1.77 -5.17 -7.08
C PHE A 60 0.34 -5.56 -7.45
N ILE A 61 0.14 -6.79 -7.86
CA ILE A 61 -1.18 -7.36 -8.21
C ILE A 61 -1.56 -8.37 -7.13
N SER A 62 -2.72 -8.16 -6.52
CA SER A 62 -3.22 -9.01 -5.44
C SER A 62 -3.65 -10.39 -5.94
N HIS A 63 -4.38 -10.43 -7.04
CA HIS A 63 -4.88 -11.63 -7.69
C HIS A 63 -5.29 -11.34 -9.15
N LEU A 64 -5.75 -12.38 -9.86
CA LEU A 64 -5.94 -12.33 -11.32
C LEU A 64 -7.39 -12.19 -11.77
N HIS A 65 -8.29 -11.63 -10.96
CA HIS A 65 -9.58 -11.18 -11.46
C HIS A 65 -9.42 -9.92 -12.33
N GLY A 66 -10.30 -9.75 -13.31
CA GLY A 66 -10.17 -8.70 -14.31
C GLY A 66 -10.20 -7.29 -13.72
N ASP A 67 -11.04 -7.07 -12.72
CA ASP A 67 -11.18 -5.80 -12.00
C ASP A 67 -9.93 -5.43 -11.17
N HIS A 68 -8.93 -6.32 -11.09
CA HIS A 68 -7.63 -6.05 -10.45
C HIS A 68 -6.45 -6.02 -11.41
N CYS A 69 -6.57 -6.57 -12.63
CA CYS A 69 -5.40 -6.70 -13.52
C CYS A 69 -5.61 -6.33 -14.99
N PHE A 70 -6.82 -6.14 -15.50
CA PHE A 70 -7.05 -5.92 -16.94
C PHE A 70 -6.51 -4.57 -17.45
N GLY A 71 -6.28 -3.60 -16.60
CA GLY A 71 -5.64 -2.33 -16.96
C GLY A 71 -4.12 -2.40 -17.11
N LEU A 72 -3.49 -3.49 -16.63
CA LEU A 72 -2.03 -3.59 -16.52
C LEU A 72 -1.31 -3.42 -17.86
N LEU A 73 -1.71 -4.16 -18.90
CA LEU A 73 -1.08 -4.09 -20.21
C LEU A 73 -1.19 -2.69 -20.83
N GLY A 74 -2.36 -2.07 -20.70
CA GLY A 74 -2.57 -0.70 -21.19
C GLY A 74 -1.67 0.31 -20.47
N LEU A 75 -1.50 0.17 -19.16
CA LEU A 75 -0.58 1.00 -18.38
C LEU A 75 0.87 0.79 -18.80
N LEU A 76 1.32 -0.46 -18.92
CA LEU A 76 2.70 -0.78 -19.33
C LEU A 76 3.01 -0.21 -20.72
N SER A 77 2.08 -0.35 -21.68
CA SER A 77 2.20 0.27 -23.00
C SER A 77 2.31 1.79 -22.93
N THR A 78 1.46 2.42 -22.12
CA THR A 78 1.48 3.88 -21.92
C THR A 78 2.80 4.36 -21.32
N LEU A 79 3.38 3.63 -20.37
CA LEU A 79 4.68 3.97 -19.80
C LEU A 79 5.80 3.95 -20.86
N GLY A 80 5.78 2.98 -21.77
CA GLY A 80 6.71 2.93 -22.90
C GLY A 80 6.53 4.11 -23.86
N MET A 81 5.28 4.43 -24.26
CA MET A 81 4.99 5.58 -25.12
C MET A 81 5.36 6.92 -24.48
N LEU A 82 5.38 7.01 -23.17
CA LEU A 82 5.86 8.19 -22.42
C LEU A 82 7.37 8.23 -22.24
N GLY A 83 8.12 7.34 -22.90
CA GLY A 83 9.58 7.35 -22.92
C GLY A 83 10.23 6.80 -21.65
N ARG A 84 9.57 5.87 -20.95
CA ARG A 84 10.21 5.18 -19.83
C ARG A 84 11.40 4.36 -20.33
N THR A 85 12.57 4.53 -19.68
CA THR A 85 13.79 3.76 -19.95
C THR A 85 14.20 2.90 -18.74
N THR A 86 13.69 3.25 -17.54
CA THR A 86 14.04 2.52 -16.32
C THR A 86 13.23 1.24 -16.17
N LYS A 87 13.90 0.17 -15.70
CA LYS A 87 13.29 -1.12 -15.41
C LYS A 87 12.09 -0.99 -14.47
N LEU A 88 11.04 -1.76 -14.76
CA LEU A 88 9.82 -1.83 -13.93
C LEU A 88 9.60 -3.27 -13.48
N LYS A 89 9.40 -3.47 -12.18
CA LYS A 89 9.03 -4.76 -11.60
C LYS A 89 7.53 -4.86 -11.44
N VAL A 90 6.97 -6.02 -11.84
CA VAL A 90 5.56 -6.38 -11.64
C VAL A 90 5.52 -7.61 -10.75
N TYR A 91 5.04 -7.45 -9.54
CA TYR A 91 4.81 -8.49 -8.56
C TYR A 91 3.39 -9.00 -8.72
N ALA A 92 3.23 -10.28 -9.03
CA ALA A 92 1.90 -10.87 -9.23
C ALA A 92 1.92 -12.37 -8.90
N PRO A 93 0.76 -13.01 -8.67
CA PRO A 93 0.69 -14.43 -8.42
C PRO A 93 1.48 -15.25 -9.46
N GLU A 94 2.24 -16.24 -9.01
CA GLU A 94 3.15 -17.05 -9.84
C GLU A 94 2.44 -17.63 -11.07
N SER A 95 1.17 -18.02 -10.94
CA SER A 95 0.35 -18.56 -12.03
C SER A 95 0.17 -17.63 -13.24
N TYR A 96 0.48 -16.34 -13.10
CA TYR A 96 0.41 -15.38 -14.20
C TYR A 96 1.67 -15.37 -15.08
N GLY A 97 2.78 -15.91 -14.62
CA GLY A 97 4.11 -15.73 -15.24
C GLY A 97 4.16 -16.08 -16.73
N ASP A 98 3.68 -17.27 -17.12
CA ASP A 98 3.71 -17.71 -18.52
C ASP A 98 2.79 -16.87 -19.42
N LEU A 99 1.60 -16.53 -18.92
CA LEU A 99 0.68 -15.68 -19.67
C LEU A 99 1.23 -14.26 -19.80
N PHE A 100 1.73 -13.70 -18.70
CA PHE A 100 2.34 -12.36 -18.67
C PHE A 100 3.50 -12.27 -19.66
N LYS A 101 4.42 -13.23 -19.65
CA LYS A 101 5.52 -13.26 -20.61
C LYS A 101 5.03 -13.21 -22.05
N ARG A 102 4.07 -14.08 -22.41
CA ARG A 102 3.50 -14.08 -23.78
C ARG A 102 2.86 -12.75 -24.15
N GLN A 103 2.15 -12.11 -23.22
CA GLN A 103 1.55 -10.80 -23.44
C GLN A 103 2.61 -9.71 -23.65
N ILE A 104 3.68 -9.70 -22.83
CA ILE A 104 4.78 -8.75 -22.99
C ILE A 104 5.49 -8.98 -24.34
N ASP A 105 5.83 -10.22 -24.68
CA ASP A 105 6.50 -10.57 -25.93
C ASP A 105 5.67 -10.17 -27.16
N PHE A 106 4.35 -10.21 -27.06
CA PHE A 106 3.46 -9.87 -28.16
C PHE A 106 3.15 -8.37 -28.26
N PHE A 107 2.76 -7.73 -27.14
CA PHE A 107 2.24 -6.35 -27.17
C PHE A 107 3.30 -5.28 -26.93
N MET A 108 4.48 -5.63 -26.35
CA MET A 108 5.48 -4.67 -25.91
C MET A 108 6.74 -4.66 -26.77
N GLN A 109 6.65 -5.14 -28.01
CA GLN A 109 7.78 -5.14 -28.95
C GLN A 109 8.25 -3.71 -29.25
N GLY A 110 9.57 -3.51 -29.23
CA GLY A 110 10.18 -2.19 -29.51
C GLY A 110 10.15 -1.19 -28.37
N MET A 111 9.72 -1.57 -27.17
CA MET A 111 9.81 -0.70 -25.99
C MET A 111 11.24 -0.63 -25.48
N GLU A 112 11.67 0.58 -25.05
CA GLU A 112 13.03 0.84 -24.60
C GLU A 112 13.30 0.43 -23.14
N TYR A 113 12.25 0.09 -22.36
CA TYR A 113 12.40 -0.28 -20.96
C TYR A 113 12.12 -1.77 -20.72
N GLN A 114 12.79 -2.30 -19.68
CA GLN A 114 12.60 -3.69 -19.27
C GLN A 114 11.45 -3.82 -18.27
N ILE A 115 10.59 -4.83 -18.49
CA ILE A 115 9.55 -5.25 -17.56
C ILE A 115 10.00 -6.59 -16.96
N GLU A 116 10.17 -6.62 -15.65
CA GLU A 116 10.52 -7.83 -14.89
C GLU A 116 9.29 -8.36 -14.17
N PHE A 117 8.91 -9.59 -14.47
CA PHE A 117 7.93 -10.32 -13.69
C PHE A 117 8.58 -10.90 -12.44
N VAL A 118 8.00 -10.63 -11.27
CA VAL A 118 8.43 -11.20 -9.99
C VAL A 118 7.30 -12.06 -9.45
N PRO A 119 7.46 -13.39 -9.43
CA PRO A 119 6.41 -14.29 -8.95
C PRO A 119 6.20 -14.13 -7.45
N VAL A 120 4.93 -14.12 -7.03
CA VAL A 120 4.52 -14.02 -5.64
C VAL A 120 3.79 -15.30 -5.24
N ASP A 121 4.26 -15.92 -4.15
CA ASP A 121 3.55 -16.99 -3.45
C ASP A 121 2.46 -16.35 -2.58
N THR A 122 1.21 -16.49 -2.99
CA THR A 122 0.06 -15.86 -2.31
C THR A 122 -0.33 -16.56 -1.00
N GLU A 123 0.22 -17.74 -0.72
CA GLU A 123 -0.10 -18.52 0.48
C GLU A 123 0.83 -18.22 1.66
N LYS A 124 1.95 -17.50 1.41
CA LYS A 124 2.95 -17.19 2.44
C LYS A 124 2.98 -15.69 2.76
N SER A 125 3.23 -15.38 4.03
CA SER A 125 3.66 -14.05 4.44
C SER A 125 5.17 -13.96 4.24
N GLN A 126 5.61 -13.09 3.31
CA GLN A 126 7.03 -12.92 2.97
C GLN A 126 7.30 -11.51 2.48
N VAL A 127 8.51 -11.02 2.72
CA VAL A 127 8.97 -9.76 2.14
C VAL A 127 9.28 -9.99 0.66
N VAL A 128 8.56 -9.31 -0.23
CA VAL A 128 8.72 -9.41 -1.69
C VAL A 128 9.47 -8.23 -2.29
N TYR A 129 9.44 -7.08 -1.60
CA TYR A 129 10.22 -5.90 -1.97
C TYR A 129 10.90 -5.33 -0.72
N GLU A 130 12.17 -4.98 -0.86
CA GLU A 130 12.93 -4.34 0.20
C GLU A 130 13.98 -3.41 -0.39
N ASP A 131 14.13 -2.22 0.22
CA ASP A 131 15.25 -1.33 0.01
C ASP A 131 15.70 -0.69 1.34
N HIS A 132 16.50 0.39 1.28
CA HIS A 132 17.02 1.05 2.48
C HIS A 132 15.94 1.74 3.33
N SER A 133 14.75 2.02 2.80
CA SER A 133 13.72 2.84 3.45
C SER A 133 12.33 2.21 3.55
N VAL A 134 12.05 1.17 2.74
CA VAL A 134 10.73 0.56 2.61
C VAL A 134 10.85 -0.95 2.55
N THR A 135 9.86 -1.65 3.13
CA THR A 135 9.58 -3.06 2.87
C THR A 135 8.15 -3.23 2.39
N VAL A 136 7.91 -4.22 1.49
CA VAL A 136 6.56 -4.66 1.13
C VAL A 136 6.46 -6.16 1.39
N GLU A 137 5.47 -6.54 2.17
CA GLU A 137 5.23 -7.90 2.65
C GLU A 137 3.87 -8.40 2.16
N THR A 138 3.77 -9.67 1.77
CA THR A 138 2.51 -10.32 1.41
C THR A 138 1.70 -10.73 2.63
N VAL A 139 0.39 -10.67 2.50
CA VAL A 139 -0.58 -11.14 3.49
C VAL A 139 -1.51 -12.16 2.80
N PRO A 140 -1.41 -13.46 3.09
CA PRO A 140 -2.33 -14.45 2.54
C PRO A 140 -3.79 -14.12 2.85
N LEU A 141 -4.62 -14.08 1.80
CA LEU A 141 -6.04 -13.84 1.86
C LEU A 141 -6.81 -15.09 1.40
N GLN A 142 -8.12 -15.12 1.64
CA GLN A 142 -8.96 -16.26 1.24
C GLN A 142 -10.01 -15.82 0.22
N HIS A 143 -9.72 -16.10 -1.04
CA HIS A 143 -10.61 -15.83 -2.15
C HIS A 143 -10.77 -17.06 -3.06
N ARG A 144 -11.58 -16.96 -4.13
CA ARG A 144 -11.83 -18.08 -5.07
C ARG A 144 -10.63 -18.43 -5.94
N VAL A 145 -9.71 -17.50 -6.10
CA VAL A 145 -8.44 -17.67 -6.80
C VAL A 145 -7.29 -17.35 -5.85
N PRO A 146 -6.05 -17.80 -6.12
CA PRO A 146 -4.89 -17.44 -5.32
C PRO A 146 -4.79 -15.91 -5.17
N CYS A 147 -4.83 -15.44 -3.91
CA CYS A 147 -4.92 -14.01 -3.59
C CYS A 147 -4.09 -13.67 -2.35
N CYS A 148 -3.42 -12.53 -2.38
CA CYS A 148 -2.77 -11.94 -1.21
C CYS A 148 -2.97 -10.43 -1.15
N GLY A 149 -3.00 -9.91 0.05
CA GLY A 149 -2.83 -8.48 0.32
C GLY A 149 -1.35 -8.13 0.42
N TYR A 150 -1.07 -6.83 0.64
CA TYR A 150 0.29 -6.33 0.80
C TYR A 150 0.35 -5.32 1.93
N ILE A 151 1.44 -5.37 2.71
CA ILE A 151 1.74 -4.36 3.73
C ILE A 151 2.96 -3.58 3.30
N PHE A 152 2.80 -2.28 3.12
CA PHE A 152 3.85 -1.31 2.85
C PHE A 152 4.30 -0.72 4.19
N ARG A 153 5.57 -0.89 4.56
CA ARG A 153 6.13 -0.40 5.82
C ARG A 153 7.31 0.52 5.58
N GLU A 154 7.35 1.64 6.28
CA GLU A 154 8.58 2.42 6.42
C GLU A 154 9.57 1.67 7.30
N LYS A 155 10.84 1.68 6.93
CA LYS A 155 11.90 1.24 7.82
C LYS A 155 12.20 2.33 8.87
N PRO A 156 12.60 1.94 10.09
CA PRO A 156 13.06 2.90 11.08
C PRO A 156 14.19 3.77 10.54
N THR A 157 14.16 5.05 10.89
CA THR A 157 15.26 5.99 10.60
C THR A 157 16.04 6.28 11.86
N LEU A 158 17.29 6.66 11.68
CA LEU A 158 18.07 7.18 12.82
C LEU A 158 17.49 8.50 13.32
N PRO A 159 17.66 8.81 14.61
CA PRO A 159 17.33 10.11 15.17
C PRO A 159 17.98 11.26 14.39
N HIS A 160 17.38 12.41 14.44
CA HIS A 160 17.98 13.63 13.88
C HIS A 160 18.79 14.33 14.96
N ILE A 161 20.09 14.57 14.68
CA ILE A 161 20.88 15.42 15.57
C ILE A 161 20.38 16.87 15.48
N ARG A 162 20.30 17.52 16.61
CA ARG A 162 19.88 18.91 16.73
C ARG A 162 20.99 19.83 16.21
N ARG A 163 20.68 20.64 15.21
CA ARG A 163 21.66 21.51 14.58
C ARG A 163 22.23 22.54 15.55
N ASP A 164 21.39 23.11 16.41
CA ASP A 164 21.80 24.04 17.45
C ASP A 164 22.82 23.43 18.43
N MET A 165 22.72 22.14 18.70
CA MET A 165 23.68 21.41 19.55
C MET A 165 25.00 21.12 18.82
N ILE A 166 24.95 20.87 17.48
CA ILE A 166 26.19 20.72 16.69
C ILE A 166 27.01 22.00 16.79
N ASP A 167 26.36 23.14 16.54
CA ASP A 167 27.03 24.45 16.55
C ASP A 167 27.49 24.84 17.95
N TYR A 168 26.66 24.62 18.98
CA TYR A 168 26.96 25.00 20.36
C TYR A 168 28.12 24.20 20.97
N TYR A 169 28.17 22.87 20.76
CA TYR A 169 29.20 21.99 21.28
C TYR A 169 30.33 21.73 20.29
N GLU A 170 30.39 22.43 19.17
CA GLU A 170 31.41 22.26 18.10
C GLU A 170 31.60 20.81 17.70
N ILE A 171 30.49 20.05 17.54
CA ILE A 171 30.50 18.60 17.24
C ILE A 171 31.05 18.35 15.83
N PRO A 172 32.15 17.62 15.68
CA PRO A 172 32.71 17.31 14.38
C PRO A 172 31.75 16.45 13.54
N VAL A 173 31.73 16.65 12.22
CA VAL A 173 30.91 15.85 11.27
C VAL A 173 31.15 14.35 11.43
N SER A 174 32.41 13.95 11.72
CA SER A 174 32.79 12.55 11.95
C SER A 174 32.09 11.89 13.13
N GLN A 175 31.59 12.66 14.10
CA GLN A 175 30.87 12.13 15.28
C GLN A 175 29.35 12.10 15.13
N ILE A 176 28.81 12.76 14.11
CA ILE A 176 27.37 12.85 13.91
C ILE A 176 26.71 11.46 13.83
N ASN A 177 27.33 10.52 13.09
CA ASN A 177 26.77 9.17 12.97
C ASN A 177 26.84 8.39 14.29
N ASN A 178 27.89 8.57 15.08
CA ASN A 178 28.00 7.92 16.39
C ASN A 178 26.92 8.41 17.34
N ILE A 179 26.67 9.73 17.37
CA ILE A 179 25.61 10.34 18.17
C ILE A 179 24.22 9.88 17.71
N LYS A 180 23.97 9.82 16.40
CA LYS A 180 22.72 9.28 15.87
C LYS A 180 22.47 7.81 16.23
N ASN A 181 23.53 7.05 16.47
CA ASN A 181 23.47 5.66 16.93
C ASN A 181 23.49 5.53 18.49
N GLY A 182 23.30 6.63 19.21
CA GLY A 182 23.10 6.61 20.65
C GLY A 182 24.32 7.01 21.50
N ALA A 183 25.44 7.39 20.91
CA ALA A 183 26.63 7.82 21.67
C ALA A 183 26.38 9.20 22.31
N ASP A 184 26.86 9.36 23.55
CA ASP A 184 27.01 10.66 24.20
C ASP A 184 28.16 11.44 23.53
N TRP A 185 28.21 12.75 23.76
CA TRP A 185 29.29 13.60 23.29
C TRP A 185 30.13 14.10 24.45
N THR A 186 31.47 13.96 24.37
CA THR A 186 32.39 14.54 25.35
C THR A 186 33.00 15.81 24.76
N THR A 187 32.83 16.94 25.44
CA THR A 187 33.40 18.24 25.04
C THR A 187 34.92 18.24 25.19
N LYS A 188 35.57 19.28 24.68
CA LYS A 188 37.03 19.48 24.85
C LYS A 188 37.43 19.66 26.31
N GLU A 189 36.49 20.18 27.12
CA GLU A 189 36.66 20.41 28.55
C GLU A 189 36.44 19.14 29.39
N GLY A 190 35.98 18.05 28.78
CA GLY A 190 35.73 16.75 29.42
C GLY A 190 34.30 16.55 29.91
N ASP A 191 33.39 17.49 29.64
CA ASP A 191 31.99 17.37 30.01
C ASP A 191 31.27 16.36 29.10
N VAL A 192 30.51 15.41 29.69
CA VAL A 192 29.73 14.41 28.97
C VAL A 192 28.31 14.94 28.76
N ILE A 193 27.94 15.14 27.52
CA ILE A 193 26.62 15.57 27.10
C ILE A 193 25.79 14.33 26.69
N PRO A 194 24.72 14.02 27.45
CA PRO A 194 23.87 12.84 27.14
C PRO A 194 23.24 12.93 25.78
N ASN A 195 23.21 11.80 25.08
CA ASN A 195 22.62 11.65 23.72
C ASN A 195 21.21 12.26 23.60
N ALA A 196 20.35 12.04 24.61
CA ALA A 196 18.98 12.57 24.64
C ALA A 196 18.90 14.11 24.51
N ARG A 197 19.95 14.85 24.83
CA ARG A 197 20.03 16.31 24.64
C ARG A 197 20.44 16.68 23.23
N LEU A 198 21.13 15.80 22.54
CA LEU A 198 21.76 16.03 21.25
C LEU A 198 20.86 15.67 20.08
N VAL A 199 19.89 14.78 20.29
CA VAL A 199 19.04 14.26 19.21
C VAL A 199 17.56 14.56 19.43
N MET A 200 16.83 14.64 18.32
CA MET A 200 15.36 14.53 18.28
C MET A 200 15.01 13.07 17.97
N PRO A 201 14.05 12.46 18.70
CA PRO A 201 13.62 11.09 18.40
C PRO A 201 13.27 10.91 16.92
N ALA A 202 13.58 9.74 16.39
CA ALA A 202 13.14 9.36 15.07
C ALA A 202 11.60 9.29 15.02
N ALA A 203 11.03 9.63 13.87
CA ALA A 203 9.59 9.46 13.68
C ALA A 203 9.23 7.96 13.71
N THR A 204 8.09 7.62 14.30
CA THR A 204 7.55 6.26 14.27
C THR A 204 7.30 5.82 12.83
N PRO A 205 7.82 4.65 12.42
CA PRO A 205 7.56 4.11 11.09
C PRO A 205 6.06 3.91 10.86
N ARG A 206 5.57 4.38 9.73
CA ARG A 206 4.17 4.24 9.32
C ARG A 206 4.01 3.02 8.43
N SER A 207 2.78 2.51 8.35
CA SER A 207 2.46 1.35 7.54
C SER A 207 1.06 1.43 6.94
N TYR A 208 0.91 0.86 5.75
CA TYR A 208 -0.34 0.73 5.04
C TYR A 208 -0.54 -0.72 4.61
N ALA A 209 -1.68 -1.31 5.00
CA ALA A 209 -2.06 -2.65 4.58
C ALA A 209 -3.21 -2.56 3.56
N TYR A 210 -3.07 -3.27 2.45
CA TYR A 210 -4.10 -3.46 1.44
C TYR A 210 -4.60 -4.90 1.48
N CYS A 211 -5.84 -5.11 1.89
CA CYS A 211 -6.51 -6.41 1.97
C CYS A 211 -7.83 -6.32 1.18
N SER A 212 -7.77 -6.65 -0.11
CA SER A 212 -8.95 -6.71 -0.97
C SER A 212 -9.24 -8.16 -1.34
N ASP A 213 -10.52 -8.46 -1.60
CA ASP A 213 -11.03 -9.76 -2.03
C ASP A 213 -10.66 -10.90 -1.07
N THR A 214 -11.30 -10.88 0.06
CA THR A 214 -11.18 -11.94 1.06
C THR A 214 -12.48 -12.18 1.80
N ARG A 215 -12.82 -13.46 2.00
CA ARG A 215 -13.81 -13.78 3.01
C ARG A 215 -13.31 -13.39 4.40
N PHE A 216 -14.22 -13.26 5.35
CA PHE A 216 -13.85 -13.00 6.74
C PHE A 216 -12.98 -14.12 7.32
N VAL A 217 -11.77 -13.77 7.72
CA VAL A 217 -10.78 -14.64 8.35
C VAL A 217 -10.28 -13.99 9.62
N PRO A 218 -10.71 -14.42 10.82
CA PRO A 218 -10.29 -13.78 12.08
C PRO A 218 -8.78 -13.69 12.27
N GLY A 219 -8.01 -14.68 11.78
CA GLY A 219 -6.55 -14.67 11.85
C GLY A 219 -5.86 -13.58 11.02
N LEU A 220 -6.59 -12.88 10.15
CA LEU A 220 -6.06 -11.74 9.42
C LEU A 220 -5.68 -10.57 10.36
N ALA A 221 -6.40 -10.42 11.48
CA ALA A 221 -6.12 -9.38 12.47
C ALA A 221 -4.68 -9.45 13.02
N GLU A 222 -4.15 -10.66 13.27
CA GLU A 222 -2.76 -10.81 13.74
C GLU A 222 -1.73 -10.45 12.66
N LYS A 223 -2.05 -10.69 11.37
CA LYS A 223 -1.16 -10.39 10.25
C LYS A 223 -1.04 -8.88 9.99
N VAL A 224 -2.13 -8.12 10.20
CA VAL A 224 -2.16 -6.67 10.00
C VAL A 224 -2.10 -5.88 11.31
N LYS A 225 -1.65 -6.51 12.39
CA LYS A 225 -1.60 -5.93 13.73
C LYS A 225 -0.83 -4.61 13.77
N GLY A 226 -1.47 -3.58 14.34
CA GLY A 226 -0.89 -2.28 14.58
C GLY A 226 -0.48 -1.50 13.33
N VAL A 227 -0.97 -1.85 12.12
CA VAL A 227 -0.71 -1.02 10.94
C VAL A 227 -1.37 0.36 11.10
N THR A 228 -0.72 1.39 10.59
CA THR A 228 -1.22 2.77 10.71
C THR A 228 -2.56 2.91 10.00
N VAL A 229 -2.69 2.37 8.79
CA VAL A 229 -3.94 2.38 8.03
C VAL A 229 -4.14 1.01 7.37
N LEU A 230 -5.34 0.46 7.53
CA LEU A 230 -5.80 -0.75 6.86
C LEU A 230 -6.83 -0.36 5.79
N TYR A 231 -6.60 -0.71 4.53
CA TYR A 231 -7.64 -0.83 3.52
C TYR A 231 -8.16 -2.26 3.54
N HIS A 232 -9.47 -2.41 3.69
CA HIS A 232 -10.12 -3.72 3.66
C HIS A 232 -11.36 -3.65 2.78
N GLU A 233 -11.59 -4.72 1.99
CA GLU A 233 -12.83 -4.82 1.25
C GLU A 233 -14.05 -4.74 2.17
N SER A 234 -15.15 -4.23 1.63
CA SER A 234 -16.43 -4.13 2.30
C SER A 234 -17.56 -4.29 1.27
N THR A 235 -17.46 -5.36 0.50
CA THR A 235 -18.30 -5.61 -0.68
C THR A 235 -19.78 -5.71 -0.32
N TYR A 236 -20.09 -6.11 0.93
CA TYR A 236 -21.47 -6.34 1.37
C TYR A 236 -21.78 -5.70 2.72
N THR A 237 -23.10 -5.46 2.95
CA THR A 237 -23.66 -5.20 4.30
C THR A 237 -23.86 -6.51 5.05
N SER A 238 -24.06 -6.45 6.38
CA SER A 238 -24.37 -7.60 7.24
C SER A 238 -25.63 -8.35 6.80
N GLU A 239 -26.62 -7.65 6.22
CA GLU A 239 -27.82 -8.28 5.65
C GLU A 239 -27.50 -9.24 4.48
N ASN A 240 -26.37 -9.03 3.82
CA ASN A 240 -25.90 -9.85 2.71
C ASN A 240 -24.72 -10.75 3.09
N GLU A 241 -24.54 -11.09 4.37
CA GLU A 241 -23.42 -11.90 4.84
C GLU A 241 -23.36 -13.27 4.18
N ASP A 242 -24.48 -13.93 3.91
CA ASP A 242 -24.54 -15.19 3.19
C ASP A 242 -23.95 -15.07 1.77
N ARG A 243 -24.20 -13.94 1.10
CA ARG A 243 -23.61 -13.67 -0.21
C ARG A 243 -22.11 -13.40 -0.10
N ALA A 244 -21.69 -12.62 0.91
CA ALA A 244 -20.28 -12.39 1.19
C ALA A 244 -19.55 -13.73 1.36
N LYS A 245 -20.09 -14.63 2.16
CA LYS A 245 -19.55 -15.97 2.38
C LYS A 245 -19.52 -16.81 1.10
N LEU A 246 -20.60 -16.80 0.30
CA LEU A 246 -20.71 -17.56 -0.95
C LEU A 246 -19.69 -17.13 -2.01
N TYR A 247 -19.45 -15.80 -2.12
CA TYR A 247 -18.57 -15.23 -3.13
C TYR A 247 -17.16 -14.94 -2.61
N TYR A 248 -16.83 -15.37 -1.37
CA TYR A 248 -15.52 -15.16 -0.72
C TYR A 248 -15.17 -13.66 -0.57
N HIS A 249 -16.14 -12.90 -0.09
CA HIS A 249 -15.99 -11.49 0.28
C HIS A 249 -16.34 -11.24 1.75
N SER A 250 -16.15 -10.03 2.20
CA SER A 250 -16.44 -9.59 3.56
C SER A 250 -17.57 -8.56 3.59
N THR A 251 -18.21 -8.44 4.77
CA THR A 251 -19.09 -7.33 5.07
C THR A 251 -18.31 -6.17 5.68
N ALA A 252 -18.89 -4.97 5.64
CA ALA A 252 -18.31 -3.78 6.28
C ALA A 252 -18.10 -3.98 7.81
N ARG A 253 -19.04 -4.64 8.47
CA ARG A 253 -18.92 -5.02 9.90
C ARG A 253 -17.77 -5.98 10.15
N GLN A 254 -17.54 -6.94 9.25
CA GLN A 254 -16.43 -7.90 9.34
C GLN A 254 -15.08 -7.19 9.13
N ALA A 255 -14.99 -6.28 8.15
CA ALA A 255 -13.81 -5.45 7.93
C ALA A 255 -13.46 -4.62 9.18
N ALA A 256 -14.45 -3.97 9.79
CA ALA A 256 -14.29 -3.20 11.01
C ALA A 256 -13.92 -4.07 12.23
N THR A 257 -14.40 -5.32 12.27
CA THR A 257 -14.00 -6.29 13.30
C THR A 257 -12.52 -6.66 13.19
N ILE A 258 -12.01 -6.88 11.98
CA ILE A 258 -10.57 -7.09 11.74
C ILE A 258 -9.79 -5.86 12.18
N ALA A 259 -10.19 -4.66 11.78
CA ALA A 259 -9.52 -3.40 12.13
C ALA A 259 -9.42 -3.20 13.65
N ARG A 260 -10.52 -3.39 14.36
CA ARG A 260 -10.57 -3.30 15.84
C ARG A 260 -9.67 -4.32 16.51
N ASN A 261 -9.75 -5.59 16.09
CA ASN A 261 -8.98 -6.68 16.70
C ASN A 261 -7.48 -6.56 16.42
N ALA A 262 -7.13 -5.99 15.26
CA ALA A 262 -5.74 -5.71 14.89
C ALA A 262 -5.17 -4.44 15.57
N GLY A 263 -6.02 -3.59 16.14
CA GLY A 263 -5.61 -2.32 16.74
C GLY A 263 -4.99 -1.37 15.71
N VAL A 264 -5.58 -1.29 14.51
CA VAL A 264 -5.10 -0.37 13.46
C VAL A 264 -5.45 1.09 13.79
N GLY A 265 -4.72 2.05 13.22
CA GLY A 265 -5.04 3.47 13.44
C GLY A 265 -6.29 3.92 12.69
N LYS A 266 -6.46 3.51 11.43
CA LYS A 266 -7.61 3.87 10.58
C LYS A 266 -8.00 2.69 9.69
N LEU A 267 -9.31 2.59 9.36
CA LEU A 267 -9.84 1.65 8.38
C LEU A 267 -10.36 2.41 7.16
N LEU A 268 -9.89 2.05 5.98
CA LEU A 268 -10.43 2.48 4.70
C LEU A 268 -11.28 1.35 4.11
N LEU A 269 -12.55 1.61 3.88
CA LEU A 269 -13.49 0.70 3.24
C LEU A 269 -13.42 0.88 1.72
N GLY A 270 -13.49 -0.20 0.98
CA GLY A 270 -13.53 -0.15 -0.48
C GLY A 270 -14.02 -1.45 -1.08
N HIS A 271 -13.85 -1.62 -2.40
CA HIS A 271 -14.32 -2.78 -3.15
C HIS A 271 -15.85 -2.92 -3.07
N TYR A 272 -16.56 -1.83 -3.39
CA TYR A 272 -18.00 -1.73 -3.23
C TYR A 272 -18.77 -2.50 -4.32
N SER A 273 -19.75 -3.29 -3.92
CA SER A 273 -20.66 -3.93 -4.86
C SER A 273 -21.54 -2.91 -5.57
N ALA A 274 -21.67 -3.05 -6.89
CA ALA A 274 -22.57 -2.22 -7.72
C ALA A 274 -24.06 -2.24 -7.31
N ARG A 275 -24.42 -3.07 -6.32
CA ARG A 275 -25.79 -3.11 -5.75
C ARG A 275 -26.12 -1.93 -4.84
N TYR A 276 -25.09 -1.27 -4.29
CA TYR A 276 -25.26 -0.15 -3.40
C TYR A 276 -25.13 1.16 -4.19
N ASN A 277 -26.18 1.97 -4.17
CA ASN A 277 -26.16 3.32 -4.75
C ASN A 277 -25.59 4.36 -3.77
N ASN A 278 -25.42 3.98 -2.51
CA ASN A 278 -24.87 4.82 -1.45
C ASN A 278 -24.12 3.94 -0.45
N GLU A 279 -22.81 4.16 -0.35
CA GLU A 279 -21.88 3.40 0.50
C GLU A 279 -21.97 3.82 1.99
N GLU A 280 -22.72 4.88 2.33
CA GLU A 280 -22.94 5.30 3.74
C GLU A 280 -23.52 4.17 4.59
N VAL A 281 -24.29 3.25 3.99
CA VAL A 281 -24.81 2.09 4.71
C VAL A 281 -23.68 1.18 5.21
N LEU A 282 -22.62 1.00 4.40
CA LEU A 282 -21.43 0.24 4.75
C LEU A 282 -20.61 0.96 5.83
N LEU A 283 -20.45 2.28 5.68
CA LEU A 283 -19.74 3.12 6.65
C LEU A 283 -20.40 3.08 8.02
N ASN A 284 -21.72 3.20 8.06
CA ASN A 284 -22.48 3.18 9.33
C ASN A 284 -22.30 1.85 10.05
N GLU A 285 -22.42 0.72 9.35
CA GLU A 285 -22.15 -0.61 9.94
C GLU A 285 -20.71 -0.75 10.46
N ALA A 286 -19.74 -0.24 9.72
CA ALA A 286 -18.34 -0.29 10.13
C ALA A 286 -18.10 0.56 11.39
N LYS A 287 -18.64 1.77 11.43
CA LYS A 287 -18.49 2.70 12.57
C LYS A 287 -19.11 2.22 13.87
N GLU A 288 -20.13 1.38 13.83
CA GLU A 288 -20.65 0.72 15.02
C GLU A 288 -19.63 -0.19 15.72
N VAL A 289 -18.61 -0.66 14.98
CA VAL A 289 -17.58 -1.58 15.48
C VAL A 289 -16.22 -0.88 15.65
N PHE A 290 -15.88 0.01 14.71
CA PHE A 290 -14.61 0.73 14.67
C PHE A 290 -14.84 2.16 14.16
N THR A 291 -14.80 3.16 15.04
CA THR A 291 -15.16 4.55 14.74
C THR A 291 -14.28 5.21 13.69
N GLU A 292 -12.97 4.86 13.68
CA GLU A 292 -11.99 5.39 12.71
C GLU A 292 -12.10 4.70 11.34
N SER A 293 -13.33 4.52 10.85
CA SER A 293 -13.66 3.97 9.52
C SER A 293 -14.04 5.07 8.54
N TYR A 294 -13.53 4.95 7.29
CA TYR A 294 -13.71 5.95 6.25
C TYR A 294 -14.01 5.29 4.91
N LEU A 295 -14.88 5.92 4.11
CA LEU A 295 -15.11 5.50 2.72
C LEU A 295 -13.99 5.97 1.80
N THR A 296 -13.54 5.07 0.93
CA THR A 296 -12.71 5.43 -0.23
C THR A 296 -13.60 5.92 -1.39
N GLN A 297 -13.02 6.70 -2.26
CA GLN A 297 -13.65 7.20 -3.48
C GLN A 297 -12.55 7.61 -4.45
N GLU A 298 -12.80 7.49 -5.74
CA GLU A 298 -11.89 7.90 -6.80
C GLU A 298 -11.49 9.36 -6.64
N GLY A 299 -10.18 9.61 -6.79
CA GLY A 299 -9.58 10.93 -6.64
C GLY A 299 -9.32 11.38 -5.20
N LYS A 300 -9.83 10.66 -4.18
CA LYS A 300 -9.44 10.93 -2.78
C LYS A 300 -7.99 10.53 -2.53
N VAL A 301 -7.34 11.31 -1.67
CA VAL A 301 -5.97 11.07 -1.20
C VAL A 301 -5.99 10.98 0.32
N PHE A 302 -5.49 9.88 0.84
CA PHE A 302 -5.36 9.66 2.29
C PHE A 302 -3.90 9.81 2.71
N SER A 303 -3.64 10.72 3.66
CA SER A 303 -2.33 10.82 4.33
C SER A 303 -2.24 9.75 5.42
N ILE A 304 -1.12 9.03 5.45
CA ILE A 304 -0.78 8.04 6.47
C ILE A 304 0.07 8.76 7.51
N GLU A 305 -0.50 8.97 8.70
CA GLU A 305 0.10 9.75 9.81
C GLU A 305 0.20 8.92 11.08
#